data_98e5d6580c4abea814c36ce5defb7e4a
#
_entry.id   98e5d6580c4abea814c36ce5defb7e4a
#
_cell.length_a   1.000
_cell.length_b   1.000
_cell.length_c   1.000
_cell.angle_alpha   90.00
_cell.angle_beta   90.00
_cell.angle_gamma   90.00
#
_symmetry.space_group_name_H-M   'P 1'
#
loop_
_entity.id
_entity.type
_entity.pdbx_description
1 polymer ?
#
loop_
_entity_poly.entity_id
_entity_poly.type
_entity_poly.pdbx_seq_one_letter_code
_entity_poly.pdbx_strand_id
1 'polypeptide(L)' 'APERFAALRQRAQMRGMEIPDEVLGYLSRRIARDMHSLFGWLDRLDQESLAAGKRLTVPFVRELMEP' A
#
# COMPACT_ATOMS: atom_id res chain seq x y z
N ALA A 1 4.10 -10.50 -9.09
CA ALA A 1 5.00 -11.59 -8.67
C ALA A 1 4.89 -11.83 -7.17
N PRO A 2 4.97 -13.11 -6.72
CA PRO A 2 4.86 -13.42 -5.29
C PRO A 2 5.92 -12.73 -4.44
N GLU A 3 7.11 -12.57 -4.98
CA GLU A 3 8.20 -11.94 -4.25
C GLU A 3 7.89 -10.46 -3.96
N ARG A 4 7.29 -9.79 -4.93
CA ARG A 4 6.92 -8.39 -4.77
C ARG A 4 5.85 -8.22 -3.69
N PHE A 5 4.86 -9.08 -3.73
CA PHE A 5 3.79 -9.05 -2.74
C PHE A 5 4.35 -9.32 -1.33
N ALA A 6 5.22 -10.33 -1.21
CA ALA A 6 5.81 -10.66 0.08
C ALA A 6 6.68 -9.52 0.61
N ALA A 7 7.41 -8.85 -0.27
CA ALA A 7 8.24 -7.71 0.14
C ALA A 7 7.38 -6.56 0.65
N LEU A 8 6.27 -6.28 -0.02
CA LEU A 8 5.34 -5.24 0.42
C LEU A 8 4.75 -5.56 1.78
N ARG A 9 4.34 -6.81 1.97
CA ARG A 9 3.76 -7.24 3.24
C ARG A 9 4.78 -7.09 4.36
N GLN A 10 6.01 -7.53 4.13
CA GLN A 10 7.05 -7.43 5.14
C GLN A 10 7.33 -5.97 5.49
N ARG A 11 7.40 -5.12 4.49
CA ARG A 11 7.63 -3.69 4.73
C ARG A 11 6.51 -3.08 5.56
N ALA A 12 5.26 -3.43 5.24
CA ALA A 12 4.11 -2.93 5.99
C ALA A 12 4.16 -3.40 7.44
N GLN A 13 4.52 -4.66 7.66
CA GLN A 13 4.62 -5.21 9.01
C GLN A 13 5.71 -4.50 9.82
N MET A 14 6.83 -4.21 9.19
CA MET A 14 7.92 -3.51 9.86
C MET A 14 7.52 -2.10 10.29
N ARG A 15 6.59 -1.48 9.57
CA ARG A 15 6.08 -0.17 9.93
C ARG A 15 4.89 -0.23 10.89
N GLY A 16 4.43 -1.43 11.23
CA GLY A 16 3.26 -1.59 12.07
C GLY A 16 1.96 -1.23 11.39
N MET A 17 1.93 -1.27 10.06
CA MET A 17 0.72 -0.95 9.30
C MET A 17 -0.22 -2.13 9.27
N GLU A 18 -1.51 -1.87 9.46
CA GLU A 18 -2.55 -2.85 9.23
C GLU A 18 -3.10 -2.65 7.83
N ILE A 19 -2.59 -3.43 6.89
CA ILE A 19 -2.99 -3.32 5.50
C ILE A 19 -3.49 -4.68 5.00
N PRO A 20 -4.73 -4.74 4.49
CA PRO A 20 -5.28 -6.01 4.01
C PRO A 20 -4.55 -6.49 2.77
N ASP A 21 -4.54 -7.82 2.59
CA ASP A 21 -3.89 -8.43 1.42
C ASP A 21 -4.48 -7.92 0.11
N GLU A 22 -5.78 -7.66 0.07
CA GLU A 22 -6.42 -7.15 -1.15
C GLU A 22 -5.88 -5.78 -1.54
N VAL A 23 -5.52 -4.95 -0.55
CA VAL A 23 -4.93 -3.64 -0.81
C VAL A 23 -3.52 -3.81 -1.33
N LEU A 24 -2.74 -4.72 -0.73
CA LEU A 24 -1.40 -5.02 -1.21
C LEU A 24 -1.42 -5.54 -2.66
N GLY A 25 -2.38 -6.41 -2.95
CA GLY A 25 -2.55 -6.92 -4.32
C GLY A 25 -2.92 -5.81 -5.29
N TYR A 26 -3.80 -4.92 -4.88
CA TYR A 26 -4.18 -3.78 -5.71
C TYR A 26 -2.98 -2.91 -6.03
N LEU A 27 -2.17 -2.59 -5.01
CA LEU A 27 -0.98 -1.78 -5.20
C LEU A 27 0.01 -2.43 -6.16
N SER A 28 0.27 -3.72 -5.98
CA SER A 28 1.25 -4.40 -6.81
C SER A 28 0.79 -4.51 -8.27
N ARG A 29 -0.52 -4.49 -8.53
CA ARG A 29 -1.04 -4.46 -9.90
C ARG A 29 -1.01 -3.07 -10.49
N ARG A 30 -1.32 -2.05 -9.70
CA ARG A 30 -1.36 -0.66 -10.17
C ARG A 30 0.02 -0.07 -10.38
N ILE A 31 0.95 -0.43 -9.51
CA ILE A 31 2.32 0.11 -9.55
C ILE A 31 3.25 -1.05 -9.81
N ALA A 32 3.36 -1.44 -11.07
CA ALA A 32 4.13 -2.63 -11.42
C ALA A 32 5.56 -2.32 -11.85
N ARG A 33 6.01 -1.07 -11.73
CA ARG A 33 7.29 -0.68 -12.29
C ARG A 33 8.49 -1.08 -11.44
N ASP A 34 8.51 -0.67 -10.18
CA ASP A 34 9.66 -0.96 -9.33
C ASP A 34 9.26 -0.92 -7.87
N MET A 35 10.10 -1.53 -7.03
CA MET A 35 9.83 -1.63 -5.60
C MET A 35 9.96 -0.30 -4.89
N HIS A 36 10.79 0.59 -5.42
CA HIS A 36 10.96 1.91 -4.81
C HIS A 36 9.65 2.70 -4.83
N SER A 37 8.97 2.69 -5.97
CA SER A 37 7.67 3.37 -6.09
C SER A 37 6.63 2.72 -5.17
N LEU A 38 6.63 1.39 -5.08
CA LEU A 38 5.70 0.68 -4.21
C LEU A 38 5.93 1.05 -2.74
N PHE A 39 7.18 1.09 -2.31
CA PHE A 39 7.50 1.47 -0.93
C PHE A 39 7.13 2.91 -0.65
N GLY A 40 7.34 3.80 -1.61
CA GLY A 40 6.91 5.19 -1.48
C GLY A 40 5.42 5.32 -1.28
N TRP A 41 4.63 4.53 -2.01
CA TRP A 41 3.19 4.51 -1.84
C TRP A 41 2.77 3.97 -0.49
N LEU A 42 3.48 2.94 0.01
CA LEU A 42 3.20 2.45 1.36
C LEU A 42 3.37 3.55 2.40
N ASP A 43 4.46 4.30 2.30
CA ASP A 43 4.72 5.39 3.23
C ASP A 43 3.61 6.44 3.17
N ARG A 44 3.20 6.80 1.96
CA ARG A 44 2.14 7.79 1.77
C ARG A 44 0.81 7.30 2.32
N LEU A 45 0.46 6.04 2.04
CA LEU A 45 -0.79 5.47 2.53
C LEU A 45 -0.83 5.43 4.05
N ASP A 46 0.30 5.13 4.68
CA ASP A 46 0.40 5.15 6.13
C ASP A 46 0.05 6.52 6.68
N GLN A 47 0.67 7.57 6.11
CA GLN A 47 0.42 8.93 6.54
C GLN A 47 -1.02 9.38 6.30
N GLU A 48 -1.57 9.05 5.12
CA GLU A 48 -2.93 9.45 4.78
C GLU A 48 -3.96 8.73 5.66
N SER A 49 -3.72 7.46 5.94
CA SER A 49 -4.59 6.69 6.81
C SER A 49 -4.62 7.27 8.22
N LEU A 50 -3.46 7.63 8.75
CA LEU A 50 -3.36 8.25 10.07
C LEU A 50 -4.04 9.61 10.10
N ALA A 51 -3.81 10.43 9.08
CA ALA A 51 -4.40 11.76 9.00
C ALA A 51 -5.92 11.71 8.90
N ALA A 52 -6.46 10.74 8.15
CA ALA A 52 -7.90 10.60 7.97
C ALA A 52 -8.57 9.83 9.11
N GLY A 53 -7.79 9.13 9.92
CA GLY A 53 -8.34 8.25 10.96
C GLY A 53 -9.15 7.12 10.39
N LYS A 54 -8.76 6.61 9.21
CA LYS A 54 -9.49 5.55 8.51
C LYS A 54 -8.57 4.39 8.21
N ARG A 55 -9.19 3.20 8.10
CA ARG A 55 -8.46 2.01 7.70
C ARG A 55 -8.18 2.04 6.21
N LEU A 56 -7.09 1.37 5.83
CA LEU A 56 -6.75 1.23 4.42
C LEU A 56 -7.69 0.23 3.76
N THR A 57 -8.36 0.67 2.71
CA THR A 57 -9.24 -0.16 1.90
C THR A 57 -8.94 0.12 0.43
N VAL A 58 -9.37 -0.78 -0.45
CA VAL A 58 -9.16 -0.57 -1.88
C VAL A 58 -9.81 0.74 -2.37
N PRO A 59 -11.07 1.05 -2.02
CA PRO A 59 -11.65 2.34 -2.42
C PRO A 59 -10.87 3.55 -1.93
N PHE A 60 -10.39 3.52 -0.68
CA PHE A 60 -9.63 4.62 -0.12
C PHE A 60 -8.33 4.83 -0.88
N VAL A 61 -7.61 3.74 -1.15
CA VAL A 61 -6.34 3.79 -1.88
C VAL A 61 -6.58 4.25 -3.31
N ARG A 62 -7.63 3.76 -3.94
CA ARG A 62 -7.94 4.13 -5.32
C ARG A 62 -8.20 5.64 -5.43
N GLU A 63 -8.93 6.21 -4.49
CA GLU A 63 -9.19 7.64 -4.49
C GLU A 63 -7.89 8.45 -4.38
N LEU A 64 -6.97 7.98 -3.56
CA LEU A 64 -5.69 8.66 -3.41
C LEU A 64 -4.83 8.59 -4.67
N MET A 65 -4.93 7.49 -5.40
CA MET A 65 -4.09 7.27 -6.58
C MET A 65 -4.68 7.88 -7.85
N GLU A 66 -5.97 8.12 -7.89
CA GLU A 66 -6.61 8.72 -9.06
C GLU A 66 -6.66 10.22 -8.93
N PRO A 67 -6.45 10.95 -10.04
CA PRO A 67 -6.49 12.42 -10.03
C PRO A 67 -7.88 12.98 -9.79
#